data_ca8c5541daa999efc7bc6595ad10ba17
#
_entry.id   ca8c5541daa999efc7bc6595ad10ba17
#
_cell.length_a   1.000
_cell.length_b   1.000
_cell.length_c   1.000
_cell.angle_alpha   90.00
_cell.angle_beta   90.00
_cell.angle_gamma   90.00
#
_symmetry.space_group_name_H-M   'P 1'
#
loop_
_entity.id
_entity.type
_entity.pdbx_description
1 polymer ?
#
loop_
_entity_poly.entity_id
_entity_poly.type
_entity_poly.pdbx_seq_one_letter_code
_entity_poly.pdbx_strand_id
1 'polypeptide(L)'
;MKLLFAGKYCKNFDLSKFKNYDYKCIGEFEDYKKYLENTDIIISYGYGLIFKSEALKKKIFNIHPSILPYGRGIFSIVWSIYYNQPIGYTIYQINSDKIDEGLVYSSKEIEYDNEQTFKELFSKITKSAEQDFMTNFENYFQNQSFNEVKDEKNIYYKNKNDSKIISKFLKNGWNTQIKDFLFYSKHEKL
;
A
#
# COMPACT_ATOMS: atom_id res chain seq x y z
N MET A 1 -10.62 22.68 2.06
CA MET A 1 -9.52 21.75 1.73
C MET A 1 -10.06 20.75 0.71
N LYS A 2 -9.30 20.54 -0.37
CA LYS A 2 -9.68 19.68 -1.50
C LYS A 2 -8.82 18.39 -1.50
N LEU A 3 -9.46 17.23 -1.51
CA LEU A 3 -8.85 15.93 -1.43
C LEU A 3 -8.92 15.22 -2.80
N LEU A 4 -7.83 14.57 -3.19
CA LEU A 4 -7.79 13.64 -4.32
C LEU A 4 -7.56 12.22 -3.82
N PHE A 5 -8.56 11.37 -3.94
CA PHE A 5 -8.44 9.93 -3.69
C PHE A 5 -8.01 9.24 -4.98
N ALA A 6 -6.82 8.67 -5.01
CA ALA A 6 -6.25 8.03 -6.17
C ALA A 6 -6.04 6.53 -5.94
N GLY A 7 -6.65 5.70 -6.77
CA GLY A 7 -6.46 4.26 -6.77
C GLY A 7 -7.73 3.44 -6.63
N LYS A 8 -7.60 2.15 -6.91
CA LYS A 8 -8.73 1.21 -7.00
C LYS A 8 -9.42 0.92 -5.66
N TYR A 9 -8.71 1.10 -4.55
CA TYR A 9 -9.25 0.80 -3.22
C TYR A 9 -9.87 2.02 -2.53
N CYS A 10 -9.72 3.22 -3.07
CA CYS A 10 -10.30 4.44 -2.47
C CYS A 10 -11.82 4.38 -2.31
N LYS A 11 -12.52 3.60 -3.15
CA LYS A 11 -13.96 3.33 -3.04
C LYS A 11 -14.36 2.53 -1.80
N ASN A 12 -13.41 1.90 -1.10
CA ASN A 12 -13.66 1.13 0.12
C ASN A 12 -13.77 2.04 1.35
N PHE A 13 -13.30 3.29 1.26
CA PHE A 13 -13.47 4.24 2.36
C PHE A 13 -14.93 4.63 2.56
N ASP A 14 -15.31 4.79 3.81
CA ASP A 14 -16.53 5.49 4.16
C ASP A 14 -16.36 7.00 3.91
N LEU A 15 -16.61 7.42 2.67
CA LEU A 15 -16.43 8.80 2.24
C LEU A 15 -17.36 9.79 2.97
N SER A 16 -18.39 9.33 3.69
CA SER A 16 -19.23 10.20 4.51
C SER A 16 -18.43 10.90 5.62
N LYS A 17 -17.33 10.32 6.08
CA LYS A 17 -16.42 10.95 7.04
C LYS A 17 -15.67 12.15 6.48
N PHE A 18 -15.60 12.27 5.16
CA PHE A 18 -14.98 13.40 4.45
C PHE A 18 -16.00 14.43 3.94
N LYS A 19 -17.24 14.40 4.42
CA LYS A 19 -18.32 15.33 3.98
C LYS A 19 -17.99 16.81 4.13
N ASN A 20 -17.07 17.16 5.01
CA ASN A 20 -16.61 18.54 5.23
C ASN A 20 -15.49 18.97 4.27
N TYR A 21 -15.08 18.07 3.39
CA TYR A 21 -14.06 18.29 2.38
C TYR A 21 -14.66 18.22 0.99
N ASP A 22 -14.15 19.03 0.09
CA ASP A 22 -14.38 18.84 -1.34
C ASP A 22 -13.44 17.72 -1.83
N TYR A 23 -13.98 16.65 -2.42
CA TYR A 23 -13.14 15.54 -2.84
C TYR A 23 -13.47 15.00 -4.23
N LYS A 24 -12.45 14.42 -4.86
CA LYS A 24 -12.52 13.70 -6.13
C LYS A 24 -11.89 12.32 -5.98
N CYS A 25 -12.52 11.30 -6.58
CA CYS A 25 -11.94 9.96 -6.70
C CYS A 25 -11.50 9.71 -8.14
N ILE A 26 -10.31 9.15 -8.31
CA ILE A 26 -9.77 8.72 -9.60
C ILE A 26 -9.35 7.26 -9.57
N GLY A 27 -9.37 6.60 -10.74
CA GLY A 27 -9.04 5.19 -10.89
C GLY A 27 -7.55 4.87 -10.74
N GLU A 28 -7.21 3.58 -10.77
CA GLU A 28 -5.86 3.06 -10.55
C GLU A 28 -4.81 3.66 -11.52
N PHE A 29 -5.18 3.90 -12.76
CA PHE A 29 -4.27 4.40 -13.82
C PHE A 29 -4.73 5.73 -14.42
N GLU A 30 -5.68 6.41 -13.81
CA GLU A 30 -6.12 7.72 -14.25
C GLU A 30 -5.08 8.78 -13.90
N ASP A 31 -4.75 9.67 -14.85
CA ASP A 31 -3.69 10.66 -14.69
C ASP A 31 -4.09 11.73 -13.64
N TYR A 32 -3.44 11.68 -12.49
CA TYR A 32 -3.62 12.62 -11.38
C TYR A 32 -3.31 14.08 -11.75
N LYS A 33 -2.47 14.32 -12.76
CA LYS A 33 -2.02 15.66 -13.14
C LYS A 33 -3.19 16.58 -13.52
N LYS A 34 -4.26 16.01 -14.08
CA LYS A 34 -5.48 16.74 -14.43
C LYS A 34 -6.17 17.41 -13.26
N TYR A 35 -5.86 17.00 -12.03
CA TYR A 35 -6.55 17.41 -10.80
C TYR A 35 -5.67 18.20 -9.86
N LEU A 36 -4.35 18.31 -10.11
CA LEU A 36 -3.37 18.89 -9.18
C LEU A 36 -3.68 20.33 -8.79
N GLU A 37 -4.11 21.18 -9.72
CA GLU A 37 -4.42 22.58 -9.44
C GLU A 37 -5.53 22.75 -8.41
N ASN A 38 -6.47 21.79 -8.39
CA ASN A 38 -7.62 21.77 -7.49
C ASN A 38 -7.47 20.73 -6.36
N THR A 39 -6.27 20.43 -5.94
CA THR A 39 -6.00 19.42 -4.90
C THR A 39 -5.06 19.98 -3.87
N ASP A 40 -5.40 19.85 -2.58
CA ASP A 40 -4.54 20.20 -1.46
C ASP A 40 -3.78 18.97 -0.95
N ILE A 41 -4.48 17.84 -0.82
CA ILE A 41 -3.95 16.56 -0.32
C ILE A 41 -4.32 15.44 -1.27
N ILE A 42 -3.39 14.51 -1.46
CA ILE A 42 -3.62 13.28 -2.21
C ILE A 42 -3.63 12.10 -1.24
N ILE A 43 -4.62 11.22 -1.36
CA ILE A 43 -4.70 9.94 -0.67
C ILE A 43 -4.55 8.84 -1.71
N SER A 44 -3.44 8.15 -1.70
CA SER A 44 -3.08 7.07 -2.61
C SER A 44 -3.40 5.72 -1.98
N TYR A 45 -4.24 4.92 -2.64
CA TYR A 45 -4.55 3.58 -2.15
C TYR A 45 -4.79 2.60 -3.31
N GLY A 46 -3.77 1.81 -3.61
CA GLY A 46 -3.77 0.93 -4.78
C GLY A 46 -3.72 1.72 -6.09
N TYR A 47 -2.95 2.78 -6.13
CA TYR A 47 -2.70 3.60 -7.30
C TYR A 47 -1.51 3.07 -8.10
N GLY A 48 -1.64 2.98 -9.42
CA GLY A 48 -0.67 2.31 -10.28
C GLY A 48 0.36 3.22 -10.93
N LEU A 49 0.25 4.55 -10.76
CA LEU A 49 1.18 5.52 -11.32
C LEU A 49 2.05 6.15 -10.24
N ILE A 50 3.27 6.54 -10.60
CA ILE A 50 4.22 7.21 -9.70
C ILE A 50 3.93 8.71 -9.69
N PHE A 51 3.81 9.29 -8.49
CA PHE A 51 3.73 10.74 -8.31
C PHE A 51 5.10 11.39 -8.54
N LYS A 52 5.13 12.47 -9.33
CA LYS A 52 6.37 13.16 -9.71
C LYS A 52 6.22 14.67 -9.61
N SER A 53 7.36 15.36 -9.55
CA SER A 53 7.46 16.82 -9.71
C SER A 53 6.44 17.60 -8.86
N GLU A 54 5.46 18.23 -9.51
CA GLU A 54 4.49 19.10 -8.87
C GLU A 54 3.62 18.38 -7.82
N ALA A 55 3.32 17.10 -8.02
CA ALA A 55 2.57 16.34 -7.03
C ALA A 55 3.33 16.20 -5.71
N LEU A 56 4.65 16.03 -5.77
CA LEU A 56 5.51 15.87 -4.58
C LEU A 56 5.61 17.15 -3.72
N LYS A 57 5.15 18.28 -4.24
CA LYS A 57 5.01 19.53 -3.45
C LYS A 57 3.77 19.51 -2.55
N LYS A 58 2.87 18.54 -2.74
CA LYS A 58 1.66 18.35 -1.95
C LYS A 58 1.86 17.26 -0.92
N LYS A 59 1.03 17.24 0.12
CA LYS A 59 1.01 16.14 1.07
C LYS A 59 0.31 14.95 0.42
N ILE A 60 1.04 13.84 0.27
CA ILE A 60 0.54 12.61 -0.36
C ILE A 60 0.61 11.49 0.65
N PHE A 61 -0.52 11.05 1.18
CA PHE A 61 -0.59 9.83 1.98
C PHE A 61 -0.66 8.62 1.08
N ASN A 62 0.09 7.57 1.42
CA ASN A 62 -0.08 6.27 0.80
C ASN A 62 -0.39 5.21 1.85
N ILE A 63 -1.33 4.33 1.50
CA ILE A 63 -1.70 3.18 2.32
C ILE A 63 -1.14 1.95 1.62
N HIS A 64 -0.11 1.35 2.23
CA HIS A 64 0.62 0.22 1.66
C HIS A 64 0.38 -1.05 2.48
N PRO A 65 -0.08 -2.16 1.87
CA PRO A 65 -0.39 -3.39 2.58
C PRO A 65 0.88 -4.23 2.86
N SER A 66 1.88 -3.60 3.47
CA SER A 66 3.10 -4.26 3.95
C SER A 66 3.75 -3.41 5.03
N ILE A 67 4.59 -4.02 5.85
CA ILE A 67 5.43 -3.33 6.83
C ILE A 67 6.68 -2.82 6.12
N LEU A 68 6.75 -1.51 5.89
CA LEU A 68 7.94 -0.91 5.30
C LEU A 68 9.12 -0.94 6.30
N PRO A 69 10.32 -1.20 5.80
CA PRO A 69 10.77 -1.22 4.40
C PRO A 69 10.57 -2.55 3.66
N TYR A 70 9.96 -3.55 4.27
CA TYR A 70 9.72 -4.86 3.65
C TYR A 70 8.55 -4.81 2.65
N GLY A 71 8.53 -5.76 1.70
CA GLY A 71 7.42 -5.93 0.77
C GLY A 71 7.13 -4.72 -0.12
N ARG A 72 8.15 -3.90 -0.48
CA ARG A 72 8.00 -2.77 -1.40
C ARG A 72 7.59 -3.23 -2.79
N GLY A 73 6.74 -2.46 -3.45
CA GLY A 73 6.29 -2.71 -4.81
C GLY A 73 5.07 -3.64 -4.94
N ILE A 74 5.03 -4.39 -6.04
CA ILE A 74 3.88 -5.22 -6.43
C ILE A 74 3.92 -6.57 -5.72
N PHE A 75 2.74 -7.13 -5.34
CA PHE A 75 2.62 -8.39 -4.59
C PHE A 75 3.31 -8.35 -3.22
N SER A 76 3.33 -7.19 -2.57
CA SER A 76 4.01 -6.92 -1.31
C SER A 76 3.82 -8.02 -0.25
N ILE A 77 2.58 -8.43 0.03
CA ILE A 77 2.26 -9.48 1.02
C ILE A 77 2.85 -10.83 0.62
N VAL A 78 2.78 -11.19 -0.67
CA VAL A 78 3.28 -12.48 -1.17
C VAL A 78 4.80 -12.54 -1.00
N TRP A 79 5.49 -11.45 -1.33
CA TRP A 79 6.92 -11.36 -1.13
C TRP A 79 7.32 -11.36 0.34
N SER A 80 6.57 -10.67 1.19
CA SER A 80 6.85 -10.67 2.62
C SER A 80 6.70 -12.08 3.22
N ILE A 81 5.69 -12.85 2.82
CA ILE A 81 5.54 -14.25 3.22
C ILE A 81 6.68 -15.11 2.67
N TYR A 82 7.04 -14.93 1.38
CA TYR A 82 8.12 -15.69 0.76
C TYR A 82 9.46 -15.52 1.50
N TYR A 83 9.78 -14.29 1.93
CA TYR A 83 11.01 -13.97 2.65
C TYR A 83 10.89 -14.05 4.17
N ASN A 84 9.77 -14.55 4.69
CA ASN A 84 9.49 -14.64 6.13
C ASN A 84 9.66 -13.28 6.85
N GLN A 85 9.12 -12.22 6.23
CA GLN A 85 9.15 -10.85 6.74
C GLN A 85 7.87 -10.52 7.50
N PRO A 86 7.87 -9.48 8.36
CA PRO A 86 6.67 -9.00 9.05
C PRO A 86 5.52 -8.70 8.09
N ILE A 87 4.31 -9.08 8.48
CA ILE A 87 3.08 -8.90 7.70
C ILE A 87 2.22 -7.83 8.35
N GLY A 88 1.70 -6.91 7.55
CA GLY A 88 0.86 -5.84 8.04
C GLY A 88 0.66 -4.72 7.02
N TYR A 89 0.56 -3.48 7.52
CA TYR A 89 0.42 -2.30 6.67
C TYR A 89 1.28 -1.15 7.17
N THR A 90 1.53 -0.21 6.28
CA THR A 90 2.16 1.08 6.59
C THR A 90 1.38 2.22 5.96
N ILE A 91 1.08 3.25 6.75
CA ILE A 91 0.56 4.54 6.29
C ILE A 91 1.72 5.53 6.34
N TYR A 92 2.05 6.11 5.18
CA TYR A 92 3.19 6.99 5.07
C TYR A 92 2.94 8.14 4.10
N GLN A 93 3.74 9.19 4.19
CA GLN A 93 3.77 10.27 3.22
C GLN A 93 4.82 10.00 2.16
N ILE A 94 4.40 10.03 0.90
CA ILE A 94 5.33 10.01 -0.24
C ILE A 94 6.03 11.37 -0.30
N ASN A 95 7.35 11.37 -0.28
CA ASN A 95 8.21 12.56 -0.36
C ASN A 95 9.24 12.52 -1.50
N SER A 96 9.24 11.41 -2.26
CA SER A 96 10.13 11.20 -3.42
C SER A 96 9.40 10.40 -4.50
N ASP A 97 10.01 10.28 -5.68
CA ASP A 97 9.51 9.44 -6.78
C ASP A 97 10.00 7.98 -6.69
N LYS A 98 10.67 7.63 -5.60
CA LYS A 98 11.02 6.25 -5.30
C LYS A 98 9.81 5.50 -4.76
N ILE A 99 9.72 4.22 -5.11
CA ILE A 99 8.55 3.41 -4.77
C ILE A 99 8.63 2.96 -3.31
N ASP A 100 7.51 3.18 -2.60
CA ASP A 100 7.31 2.80 -1.21
C ASP A 100 8.44 3.28 -0.28
N GLU A 101 8.86 4.54 -0.49
CA GLU A 101 9.72 5.33 0.39
C GLU A 101 8.98 6.57 0.87
N GLY A 102 9.28 7.00 2.10
CA GLY A 102 8.69 8.21 2.66
C GLY A 102 8.67 8.24 4.17
N LEU A 103 7.82 9.10 4.69
CA LEU A 103 7.73 9.42 6.11
C LEU A 103 6.57 8.65 6.75
N VAL A 104 6.86 7.71 7.65
CA VAL A 104 5.86 6.82 8.26
C VAL A 104 5.05 7.52 9.33
N TYR A 105 3.74 7.40 9.25
CA TYR A 105 2.78 7.86 10.26
C TYR A 105 2.27 6.72 11.14
N SER A 106 2.00 5.57 10.52
CA SER A 106 1.55 4.37 11.23
C SER A 106 2.09 3.13 10.53
N SER A 107 2.48 2.14 11.32
CA SER A 107 2.84 0.82 10.85
C SER A 107 2.37 -0.20 11.88
N LYS A 108 1.63 -1.23 11.41
CA LYS A 108 1.04 -2.23 12.31
C LYS A 108 1.16 -3.62 11.72
N GLU A 109 1.74 -4.51 12.51
CA GLU A 109 1.77 -5.93 12.20
C GLU A 109 0.39 -6.58 12.38
N ILE A 110 0.10 -7.55 11.52
CA ILE A 110 -1.13 -8.31 11.50
C ILE A 110 -0.79 -9.79 11.61
N GLU A 111 -1.23 -10.43 12.66
CA GLU A 111 -1.12 -11.88 12.81
C GLU A 111 -1.94 -12.60 11.74
N TYR A 112 -1.42 -13.71 11.24
CA TYR A 112 -2.09 -14.54 10.24
C TYR A 112 -1.84 -16.02 10.52
N ASP A 113 -2.68 -16.86 9.90
CA ASP A 113 -2.58 -18.30 9.92
C ASP A 113 -2.25 -18.80 8.50
N ASN A 114 -1.39 -19.80 8.39
CA ASN A 114 -1.03 -20.40 7.10
C ASN A 114 -2.19 -21.15 6.41
N GLU A 115 -3.26 -21.49 7.14
CA GLU A 115 -4.49 -22.04 6.58
C GLU A 115 -5.32 -20.97 5.82
N GLN A 116 -5.10 -19.69 6.08
CA GLN A 116 -5.74 -18.59 5.37
C GLN A 116 -5.27 -18.53 3.92
N THR A 117 -6.16 -18.01 3.06
CA THR A 117 -5.82 -17.61 1.70
C THR A 117 -5.17 -16.22 1.70
N PHE A 118 -4.40 -15.92 0.66
CA PHE A 118 -3.88 -14.56 0.44
C PHE A 118 -5.00 -13.51 0.36
N LYS A 119 -6.17 -13.88 -0.19
CA LYS A 119 -7.33 -13.00 -0.26
C LYS A 119 -7.87 -12.62 1.13
N GLU A 120 -7.99 -13.59 2.02
CA GLU A 120 -8.43 -13.35 3.41
C GLU A 120 -7.43 -12.51 4.17
N LEU A 121 -6.14 -12.83 4.07
CA LEU A 121 -5.09 -12.04 4.68
C LEU A 121 -5.06 -10.60 4.13
N PHE A 122 -5.11 -10.43 2.81
CA PHE A 122 -5.18 -9.11 2.19
C PHE A 122 -6.38 -8.31 2.70
N SER A 123 -7.55 -8.95 2.78
CA SER A 123 -8.76 -8.30 3.32
C SER A 123 -8.61 -7.88 4.78
N LYS A 124 -7.97 -8.70 5.62
CA LYS A 124 -7.69 -8.39 7.02
C LYS A 124 -6.78 -7.18 7.16
N ILE A 125 -5.68 -7.16 6.39
CA ILE A 125 -4.70 -6.07 6.38
C ILE A 125 -5.35 -4.76 5.91
N THR A 126 -6.05 -4.79 4.77
CA THR A 126 -6.64 -3.60 4.16
C THR A 126 -7.73 -3.00 5.03
N LYS A 127 -8.62 -3.82 5.63
CA LYS A 127 -9.63 -3.33 6.58
C LYS A 127 -9.01 -2.66 7.80
N SER A 128 -7.93 -3.24 8.35
CA SER A 128 -7.23 -2.64 9.49
C SER A 128 -6.58 -1.31 9.11
N ALA A 129 -5.95 -1.24 7.93
CA ALA A 129 -5.33 -0.02 7.42
C ALA A 129 -6.35 1.09 7.11
N GLU A 130 -7.49 0.72 6.51
CA GLU A 130 -8.61 1.64 6.22
C GLU A 130 -9.17 2.21 7.53
N GLN A 131 -9.39 1.37 8.53
CA GLN A 131 -9.88 1.81 9.83
C GLN A 131 -8.90 2.75 10.53
N ASP A 132 -7.62 2.42 10.52
CA ASP A 132 -6.56 3.26 11.09
C ASP A 132 -6.53 4.61 10.39
N PHE A 133 -6.44 4.63 9.05
CA PHE A 133 -6.41 5.86 8.28
C PHE A 133 -7.64 6.74 8.53
N MET A 134 -8.83 6.14 8.51
CA MET A 134 -10.10 6.85 8.73
C MET A 134 -10.24 7.41 10.15
N THR A 135 -9.66 6.73 11.14
CA THR A 135 -9.71 7.18 12.54
C THR A 135 -8.71 8.30 12.80
N ASN A 136 -7.55 8.25 12.17
CA ASN A 136 -6.42 9.10 12.50
C ASN A 136 -6.07 10.15 11.42
N PHE A 137 -6.88 10.28 10.35
CA PHE A 137 -6.60 11.17 9.22
C PHE A 137 -6.25 12.60 9.64
N GLU A 138 -7.06 13.20 10.53
CA GLU A 138 -6.84 14.56 11.01
C GLU A 138 -5.50 14.68 11.76
N ASN A 139 -5.18 13.69 12.59
CA ASN A 139 -3.89 13.65 13.29
C ASN A 139 -2.73 13.53 12.32
N TYR A 140 -2.83 12.67 11.30
CA TYR A 140 -1.80 12.52 10.26
C TYR A 140 -1.63 13.78 9.43
N PHE A 141 -2.73 14.51 9.21
CA PHE A 141 -2.68 15.78 8.51
C PHE A 141 -1.99 16.88 9.32
N GLN A 142 -2.29 16.99 10.61
CA GLN A 142 -1.78 18.05 11.49
C GLN A 142 -0.36 17.80 11.97
N ASN A 143 0.02 16.54 12.16
CA ASN A 143 1.31 16.20 12.73
C ASN A 143 2.38 15.98 11.65
N GLN A 144 3.63 16.29 12.01
CA GLN A 144 4.78 15.91 11.21
C GLN A 144 5.11 14.43 11.49
N SER A 145 5.54 13.73 10.46
CA SER A 145 5.88 12.31 10.51
C SER A 145 7.07 11.99 11.41
N PHE A 146 7.22 10.73 11.75
CA PHE A 146 8.08 10.33 12.84
C PHE A 146 9.28 9.47 12.46
N ASN A 147 9.19 8.65 11.41
CA ASN A 147 10.30 7.81 10.95
C ASN A 147 10.37 7.81 9.43
N GLU A 148 11.54 8.06 8.88
CA GLU A 148 11.77 7.98 7.45
C GLU A 148 12.14 6.56 7.05
N VAL A 149 11.40 5.97 6.12
CA VAL A 149 11.81 4.72 5.48
C VAL A 149 12.74 5.06 4.34
N LYS A 150 14.01 4.69 4.53
CA LYS A 150 15.07 4.82 3.52
C LYS A 150 15.33 3.47 2.85
N ASP A 151 15.95 3.54 1.68
CA ASP A 151 16.45 2.36 1.00
C ASP A 151 17.64 1.77 1.77
N GLU A 152 17.37 0.72 2.53
CA GLU A 152 18.42 -0.03 3.22
C GLU A 152 18.93 -1.16 2.31
N LYS A 153 20.23 -1.41 2.35
CA LYS A 153 20.82 -2.56 1.66
C LYS A 153 20.13 -3.85 2.11
N ASN A 154 19.51 -4.58 1.21
CA ASN A 154 18.78 -5.85 1.40
C ASN A 154 17.25 -5.77 1.42
N ILE A 155 16.63 -4.64 1.07
CA ILE A 155 15.19 -4.57 0.90
C ILE A 155 14.83 -4.85 -0.55
N TYR A 156 13.95 -5.82 -0.75
CA TYR A 156 13.55 -6.26 -2.08
C TYR A 156 12.49 -5.33 -2.66
N TYR A 157 12.88 -4.63 -3.70
CA TYR A 157 11.97 -3.89 -4.55
C TYR A 157 11.48 -4.80 -5.69
N LYS A 158 10.15 -5.00 -5.81
CA LYS A 158 9.56 -5.94 -6.77
C LYS A 158 8.82 -5.21 -7.89
N ASN A 159 9.26 -5.46 -9.11
CA ASN A 159 8.67 -4.93 -10.33
C ASN A 159 7.70 -5.94 -10.99
N LYS A 160 7.13 -5.58 -12.15
CA LYS A 160 6.20 -6.46 -12.87
C LYS A 160 6.78 -7.80 -13.31
N ASN A 161 8.08 -7.88 -13.57
CA ASN A 161 8.72 -9.14 -13.99
C ASN A 161 8.84 -10.09 -12.80
N ASP A 162 9.27 -9.56 -11.65
CA ASP A 162 9.32 -10.34 -10.41
C ASP A 162 7.95 -10.85 -10.01
N SER A 163 6.90 -10.05 -10.19
CA SER A 163 5.53 -10.46 -9.88
C SER A 163 5.02 -11.59 -10.78
N LYS A 164 5.45 -11.67 -12.05
CA LYS A 164 5.15 -12.82 -12.91
C LYS A 164 5.79 -14.10 -12.42
N ILE A 165 6.98 -14.01 -11.84
CA ILE A 165 7.67 -15.17 -11.29
C ILE A 165 6.94 -15.67 -10.04
N ILE A 166 6.72 -14.80 -9.06
CA ILE A 166 6.10 -15.20 -7.78
C ILE A 166 4.65 -15.66 -7.95
N SER A 167 3.91 -15.10 -8.93
CA SER A 167 2.52 -15.47 -9.18
C SER A 167 2.33 -16.90 -9.66
N LYS A 168 3.37 -17.56 -10.19
CA LYS A 168 3.33 -18.98 -10.58
C LYS A 168 3.02 -19.91 -9.40
N PHE A 169 3.41 -19.51 -8.19
CA PHE A 169 3.17 -20.27 -6.96
C PHE A 169 1.78 -20.01 -6.38
N LEU A 170 1.07 -19.02 -6.87
CA LEU A 170 -0.32 -18.77 -6.52
C LEU A 170 -1.24 -19.63 -7.40
N LYS A 171 -1.23 -20.96 -7.20
CA LYS A 171 -1.92 -21.94 -8.08
C LYS A 171 -3.42 -21.66 -8.26
N ASN A 172 -4.08 -21.08 -7.25
CA ASN A 172 -5.47 -20.64 -7.27
C ASN A 172 -5.61 -19.10 -7.23
N GLY A 173 -4.59 -18.36 -7.75
CA GLY A 173 -4.52 -16.92 -7.62
C GLY A 173 -4.56 -16.47 -6.15
N TRP A 174 -5.31 -15.43 -5.84
CA TRP A 174 -5.45 -14.92 -4.47
C TRP A 174 -6.21 -15.88 -3.52
N ASN A 175 -6.88 -16.92 -4.03
CA ASN A 175 -7.49 -17.96 -3.21
C ASN A 175 -6.52 -19.10 -2.86
N THR A 176 -5.24 -19.00 -3.22
CA THR A 176 -4.19 -19.93 -2.77
C THR A 176 -4.01 -19.80 -1.26
N GLN A 177 -4.03 -20.94 -0.54
CA GLN A 177 -3.66 -20.95 0.88
C GLN A 177 -2.19 -20.65 1.05
N ILE A 178 -1.84 -19.98 2.14
CA ILE A 178 -0.45 -19.58 2.41
C ILE A 178 0.44 -20.80 2.58
N LYS A 179 -0.03 -21.87 3.24
CA LYS A 179 0.71 -23.13 3.37
C LYS A 179 1.06 -23.76 2.02
N ASP A 180 0.11 -23.76 1.08
CA ASP A 180 0.31 -24.34 -0.26
C ASP A 180 1.35 -23.52 -1.04
N PHE A 181 1.25 -22.18 -0.98
CA PHE A 181 2.24 -21.29 -1.57
C PHE A 181 3.64 -21.55 -1.00
N LEU A 182 3.78 -21.66 0.32
CA LEU A 182 5.05 -21.94 0.98
C LEU A 182 5.60 -23.31 0.58
N PHE A 183 4.73 -24.30 0.42
CA PHE A 183 5.13 -25.62 -0.06
C PHE A 183 5.70 -25.55 -1.49
N TYR A 184 4.94 -25.00 -2.44
CA TYR A 184 5.38 -24.89 -3.84
C TYR A 184 6.63 -24.03 -4.01
N SER A 185 6.69 -22.87 -3.33
CA SER A 185 7.82 -21.95 -3.45
C SER A 185 9.15 -22.51 -2.92
N LYS A 186 9.11 -23.48 -1.99
CA LYS A 186 10.31 -24.18 -1.48
C LYS A 186 10.77 -25.32 -2.38
N HIS A 187 9.86 -25.98 -3.08
CA HIS A 187 10.14 -27.18 -3.88
C HIS A 187 10.36 -26.86 -5.36
N GLU A 188 9.72 -25.84 -5.88
CA GLU A 188 9.90 -25.36 -7.25
C GLU A 188 10.81 -24.10 -7.21
N LYS A 189 12.13 -24.23 -7.07
CA LYS A 189 13.07 -23.09 -6.93
C LYS A 189 12.72 -21.90 -7.85
N LEU A 190 12.67 -20.70 -7.23
CA LEU A 190 12.65 -19.40 -7.94
C LEU A 190 13.87 -19.24 -8.84
#